data_764298e4184999fbcf1a7d3f9cb5572f
#
_entry.id   764298e4184999fbcf1a7d3f9cb5572f
#
_cell.length_a   1.000
_cell.length_b   1.000
_cell.length_c   1.000
_cell.angle_alpha   90.00
_cell.angle_beta   90.00
_cell.angle_gamma   90.00
#
_symmetry.space_group_name_H-M   'P 1'
#
loop_
_entity.id
_entity.type
_entity.pdbx_description
1 polymer ?
#
loop_
_entity_poly.entity_id
_entity_poly.type
_entity_poly.pdbx_seq_one_letter_code
_entity_poly.pdbx_strand_id
1 'polypeptide(L)'
;SERALQKMGNSLYETLESLLTAMAILGALSASGIVLMIGASVSMRYFAFAPFSFTEELVGLLMTVSFFLALPLATLHSKHVRISIFITAIAEKHRSWATKISRILGTIFCVWLLVLSLPWLDFAIDRNIKTEVGRLLMYPWMLVIPISIILTMMAFILQKSPKKDPPTRSNSMN
;
A
#
# COMPACT_ATOMS: atom_id res chain seq x y z
N SER A 1 -12.36 -26.90 18.74
CA SER A 1 -12.16 -25.45 18.86
C SER A 1 -11.02 -24.93 17.96
N GLU A 2 -9.88 -25.64 17.81
CA GLU A 2 -8.77 -25.18 16.94
C GLU A 2 -9.13 -25.08 15.44
N ARG A 3 -9.91 -26.03 14.90
CA ARG A 3 -10.37 -25.98 13.50
C ARG A 3 -11.28 -24.79 13.20
N ALA A 4 -12.08 -24.38 14.18
CA ALA A 4 -12.94 -23.20 14.04
C ALA A 4 -12.13 -21.89 14.02
N LEU A 5 -11.12 -21.77 14.87
CA LEU A 5 -10.21 -20.62 14.90
C LEU A 5 -9.37 -20.53 13.62
N GLN A 6 -8.93 -21.66 13.09
CA GLN A 6 -8.16 -21.73 11.84
C GLN A 6 -9.04 -21.38 10.62
N LYS A 7 -10.31 -21.80 10.61
CA LYS A 7 -11.28 -21.45 9.56
C LYS A 7 -11.64 -19.97 9.60
N MET A 8 -11.86 -19.40 10.78
CA MET A 8 -12.05 -17.95 10.96
C MET A 8 -10.85 -17.14 10.49
N GLY A 9 -9.64 -17.56 10.86
CA GLY A 9 -8.42 -16.88 10.43
C GLY A 9 -8.20 -16.89 8.90
N ASN A 10 -8.57 -17.98 8.24
CA ASN A 10 -8.51 -18.06 6.78
C ASN A 10 -9.58 -17.19 6.12
N SER A 11 -10.80 -17.19 6.63
CA SER A 11 -11.88 -16.34 6.09
C SER A 11 -11.56 -14.85 6.25
N LEU A 12 -11.02 -14.43 7.39
CA LEU A 12 -10.57 -13.04 7.60
C LEU A 12 -9.44 -12.66 6.64
N TYR A 13 -8.51 -13.56 6.40
CA TYR A 13 -7.42 -13.33 5.46
C TYR A 13 -7.93 -13.15 4.03
N GLU A 14 -8.82 -14.03 3.56
CA GLU A 14 -9.42 -13.96 2.22
C GLU A 14 -10.23 -12.66 2.02
N THR A 15 -11.02 -12.28 3.04
CA THR A 15 -11.80 -11.03 3.00
C THR A 15 -10.90 -9.82 2.95
N LEU A 16 -9.83 -9.78 3.76
CA LEU A 16 -8.87 -8.70 3.75
C LEU A 16 -8.14 -8.62 2.40
N GLU A 17 -7.67 -9.74 1.88
CA GLU A 17 -6.99 -9.80 0.59
C GLU A 17 -7.88 -9.29 -0.55
N SER A 18 -9.16 -9.67 -0.56
CA SER A 18 -10.14 -9.18 -1.54
C SER A 18 -10.33 -7.65 -1.43
N LEU A 19 -10.44 -7.12 -0.21
CA LEU A 19 -10.55 -5.67 0.03
C LEU A 19 -9.30 -4.93 -0.45
N LEU A 20 -8.12 -5.42 -0.09
CA LEU A 20 -6.85 -4.81 -0.48
C LEU A 20 -6.63 -4.86 -1.99
N THR A 21 -7.08 -5.94 -2.64
CA THR A 21 -7.04 -6.07 -4.10
C THR A 21 -7.94 -5.03 -4.77
N ALA A 22 -9.18 -4.86 -4.27
CA ALA A 22 -10.07 -3.83 -4.78
C ALA A 22 -9.49 -2.42 -4.64
N MET A 23 -8.86 -2.12 -3.49
CA MET A 23 -8.17 -0.84 -3.28
C MET A 23 -6.98 -0.66 -4.23
N ALA A 24 -6.19 -1.70 -4.46
CA ALA A 24 -5.08 -1.64 -5.40
C ALA A 24 -5.53 -1.42 -6.86
N ILE A 25 -6.68 -1.99 -7.24
CA ILE A 25 -7.30 -1.72 -8.54
C ILE A 25 -7.71 -0.24 -8.65
N LEU A 26 -8.32 0.32 -7.62
CA LEU A 26 -8.63 1.76 -7.58
C LEU A 26 -7.35 2.62 -7.66
N GLY A 27 -6.27 2.20 -7.00
CA GLY A 27 -4.96 2.83 -7.12
C GLY A 27 -4.41 2.78 -8.54
N ALA A 28 -4.54 1.64 -9.22
CA ALA A 28 -4.12 1.48 -10.61
C ALA A 28 -4.97 2.32 -11.58
N LEU A 29 -6.28 2.44 -11.34
CA LEU A 29 -7.15 3.34 -12.09
C LEU A 29 -6.75 4.81 -11.89
N SER A 30 -6.40 5.20 -10.66
CA SER A 30 -5.87 6.54 -10.39
C SER A 30 -4.56 6.80 -11.15
N ALA A 31 -3.65 5.82 -11.20
CA ALA A 31 -2.42 5.92 -11.97
C ALA A 31 -2.68 6.06 -13.48
N SER A 32 -3.65 5.32 -14.01
CA SER A 32 -4.10 5.47 -15.40
C SER A 32 -4.69 6.86 -15.66
N GLY A 33 -5.45 7.39 -14.70
CA GLY A 33 -5.98 8.75 -14.72
C GLY A 33 -4.89 9.81 -14.81
N ILE A 34 -3.75 9.62 -14.15
CA ILE A 34 -2.59 10.52 -14.25
C ILE A 34 -2.08 10.59 -15.70
N VAL A 35 -1.89 9.43 -16.34
CA VAL A 35 -1.40 9.36 -17.73
C VAL A 35 -2.36 10.07 -18.68
N LEU A 36 -3.66 9.81 -18.54
CA LEU A 36 -4.69 10.45 -19.36
C LEU A 36 -4.73 11.97 -19.15
N MET A 37 -4.62 12.42 -17.89
CA MET A 37 -4.65 13.84 -17.55
C MET A 37 -3.43 14.60 -18.09
N ILE A 38 -2.24 14.02 -17.96
CA ILE A 38 -1.02 14.58 -18.53
C ILE A 38 -1.13 14.63 -20.07
N GLY A 39 -1.56 13.52 -20.69
CA GLY A 39 -1.74 13.44 -22.13
C GLY A 39 -2.73 14.49 -22.65
N ALA A 40 -3.88 14.65 -21.97
CA ALA A 40 -4.86 15.67 -22.30
C ALA A 40 -4.30 17.10 -22.15
N SER A 41 -3.60 17.37 -21.04
CA SER A 41 -3.00 18.69 -20.77
C SER A 41 -1.94 19.05 -21.81
N VAL A 42 -1.10 18.08 -22.19
CA VAL A 42 -0.08 18.27 -23.23
C VAL A 42 -0.76 18.52 -24.60
N SER A 43 -1.78 17.74 -24.94
CA SER A 43 -2.53 17.91 -26.18
C SER A 43 -3.18 19.30 -26.26
N MET A 44 -3.83 19.74 -25.18
CA MET A 44 -4.43 21.07 -25.11
C MET A 44 -3.40 22.20 -25.24
N ARG A 45 -2.21 22.00 -24.71
CA ARG A 45 -1.11 22.99 -24.86
C ARG A 45 -0.71 23.17 -26.31
N TYR A 46 -0.60 22.09 -27.08
CA TYR A 46 -0.14 22.15 -28.47
C TYR A 46 -1.24 22.50 -29.47
N PHE A 47 -2.48 22.04 -29.24
CA PHE A 47 -3.58 22.26 -30.18
C PHE A 47 -4.39 23.52 -29.89
N ALA A 48 -4.62 23.83 -28.60
CA ALA A 48 -5.48 24.94 -28.19
C ALA A 48 -4.72 26.09 -27.53
N PHE A 49 -3.41 25.98 -27.35
CA PHE A 49 -2.58 26.97 -26.65
C PHE A 49 -3.07 27.33 -25.23
N ALA A 50 -3.93 26.50 -24.63
CA ALA A 50 -4.55 26.69 -23.33
C ALA A 50 -4.38 25.44 -22.46
N PRO A 51 -3.26 25.27 -21.74
CA PRO A 51 -3.05 24.14 -20.84
C PRO A 51 -3.98 24.26 -19.63
N PHE A 52 -4.38 23.10 -19.08
CA PHE A 52 -5.14 23.07 -17.82
C PHE A 52 -4.24 23.46 -16.65
N SER A 53 -4.54 24.59 -16.03
CA SER A 53 -3.72 25.15 -14.93
C SER A 53 -3.71 24.25 -13.68
N PHE A 54 -4.76 23.44 -13.45
CA PHE A 54 -4.90 22.57 -12.29
C PHE A 54 -4.30 21.17 -12.48
N THR A 55 -3.70 20.87 -13.65
CA THR A 55 -3.18 19.52 -13.97
C THR A 55 -2.17 19.04 -12.94
N GLU A 56 -1.22 19.89 -12.54
CA GLU A 56 -0.17 19.53 -11.59
C GLU A 56 -0.74 19.17 -10.22
N GLU A 57 -1.72 19.92 -9.74
CA GLU A 57 -2.39 19.68 -8.46
C GLU A 57 -3.17 18.36 -8.48
N LEU A 58 -3.96 18.13 -9.54
CA LEU A 58 -4.74 16.91 -9.67
C LEU A 58 -3.87 15.68 -9.83
N VAL A 59 -2.78 15.77 -10.59
CA VAL A 59 -1.80 14.69 -10.74
C VAL A 59 -1.16 14.36 -9.39
N GLY A 60 -0.78 15.38 -8.59
CA GLY A 60 -0.24 15.17 -7.25
C GLY A 60 -1.21 14.45 -6.31
N LEU A 61 -2.49 14.82 -6.34
CA LEU A 61 -3.54 14.15 -5.55
C LEU A 61 -3.77 12.71 -6.00
N LEU A 62 -3.88 12.46 -7.30
CA LEU A 62 -4.02 11.12 -7.87
C LEU A 62 -2.82 10.23 -7.59
N MET A 63 -1.60 10.80 -7.62
CA MET A 63 -0.36 10.08 -7.28
C MET A 63 -0.38 9.63 -5.81
N THR A 64 -0.79 10.50 -4.90
CA THR A 64 -0.95 10.17 -3.48
C THR A 64 -1.94 9.01 -3.30
N VAL A 65 -3.12 9.11 -3.90
CA VAL A 65 -4.15 8.05 -3.86
C VAL A 65 -3.63 6.74 -4.43
N SER A 66 -3.03 6.77 -5.62
CA SER A 66 -2.48 5.57 -6.28
C SER A 66 -1.46 4.86 -5.40
N PHE A 67 -0.51 5.61 -4.84
CA PHE A 67 0.53 5.07 -3.97
C PHE A 67 -0.04 4.45 -2.69
N PHE A 68 -0.86 5.20 -1.96
CA PHE A 68 -1.39 4.74 -0.68
C PHE A 68 -2.41 3.60 -0.83
N LEU A 69 -3.20 3.55 -1.91
CA LEU A 69 -4.10 2.43 -2.13
C LEU A 69 -3.36 1.13 -2.51
N ALA A 70 -2.22 1.22 -3.18
CA ALA A 70 -1.42 0.05 -3.55
C ALA A 70 -0.57 -0.49 -2.39
N LEU A 71 -0.21 0.36 -1.42
CA LEU A 71 0.72 0.03 -0.34
C LEU A 71 0.30 -1.18 0.51
N PRO A 72 -0.97 -1.31 0.98
CA PRO A 72 -1.38 -2.44 1.81
C PRO A 72 -1.28 -3.79 1.10
N LEU A 73 -1.70 -3.85 -0.17
CA LEU A 73 -1.60 -5.08 -0.96
C LEU A 73 -0.14 -5.45 -1.24
N ALA A 74 0.69 -4.47 -1.62
CA ALA A 74 2.11 -4.66 -1.81
C ALA A 74 2.78 -5.20 -0.53
N THR A 75 2.39 -4.71 0.63
CA THR A 75 2.88 -5.18 1.93
C THR A 75 2.44 -6.62 2.20
N LEU A 76 1.18 -6.96 1.93
CA LEU A 76 0.66 -8.30 2.12
C LEU A 76 1.39 -9.33 1.24
N HIS A 77 1.67 -8.98 -0.02
CA HIS A 77 2.33 -9.84 -0.99
C HIS A 77 3.86 -9.78 -0.97
N SER A 78 4.46 -8.87 -0.21
CA SER A 78 5.93 -8.69 -0.12
C SER A 78 6.71 -9.93 0.32
N LYS A 79 6.03 -10.98 0.81
CA LYS A 79 6.66 -12.22 1.22
C LYS A 79 7.41 -12.94 0.10
N HIS A 80 6.90 -12.87 -1.12
CA HIS A 80 7.47 -13.65 -2.22
C HIS A 80 8.73 -13.02 -2.81
N VAL A 81 8.84 -11.71 -2.81
CA VAL A 81 9.95 -10.99 -3.45
C VAL A 81 11.12 -10.76 -2.51
N ARG A 82 10.89 -10.35 -1.27
CA ARG A 82 11.96 -10.09 -0.29
C ARG A 82 12.71 -11.35 0.13
N ILE A 83 12.01 -12.47 0.15
CA ILE A 83 12.57 -13.73 0.60
C ILE A 83 13.57 -14.28 -0.42
N SER A 84 13.32 -14.13 -1.73
CA SER A 84 14.16 -14.72 -2.76
C SER A 84 15.54 -14.05 -2.90
N ILE A 85 15.62 -12.73 -2.80
CA ILE A 85 16.87 -12.00 -3.10
C ILE A 85 17.81 -11.91 -1.88
N PHE A 86 17.26 -11.72 -0.68
CA PHE A 86 18.06 -11.57 0.55
C PHE A 86 18.41 -12.92 1.22
N ILE A 87 17.67 -13.98 0.91
CA ILE A 87 17.82 -15.28 1.58
C ILE A 87 19.01 -16.08 1.06
N THR A 88 19.42 -15.87 -0.18
CA THR A 88 20.67 -16.47 -0.68
C THR A 88 21.92 -15.96 0.03
N ALA A 89 21.83 -14.83 0.73
CA ALA A 89 22.95 -14.19 1.43
C ALA A 89 22.97 -14.38 2.95
N ILE A 90 21.87 -14.81 3.58
CA ILE A 90 21.77 -14.91 5.05
C ILE A 90 21.50 -16.37 5.46
N ALA A 91 22.36 -16.92 6.35
CA ALA A 91 22.20 -18.25 6.89
C ALA A 91 20.79 -18.49 7.48
N GLU A 92 20.19 -19.66 7.22
CA GLU A 92 18.82 -20.04 7.61
C GLU A 92 18.47 -19.74 9.08
N LYS A 93 19.46 -19.79 9.96
CA LYS A 93 19.30 -19.55 11.40
C LYS A 93 18.86 -18.11 11.72
N HIS A 94 19.28 -17.12 10.93
CA HIS A 94 18.98 -15.69 11.17
C HIS A 94 17.74 -15.18 10.42
N ARG A 95 17.21 -15.96 9.48
CA ARG A 95 16.05 -15.65 8.65
C ARG A 95 14.79 -15.35 9.46
N SER A 96 14.50 -16.18 10.46
CA SER A 96 13.31 -16.01 11.32
C SER A 96 13.38 -14.71 12.13
N TRP A 97 14.58 -14.35 12.62
CA TRP A 97 14.81 -13.10 13.33
C TRP A 97 14.68 -11.87 12.44
N ALA A 98 15.26 -11.90 11.25
CA ALA A 98 15.17 -10.80 10.30
C ALA A 98 13.71 -10.50 9.91
N THR A 99 12.89 -11.54 9.69
CA THR A 99 11.46 -11.38 9.39
C THR A 99 10.69 -10.76 10.56
N LYS A 100 10.99 -11.17 11.79
CA LYS A 100 10.34 -10.59 12.99
C LYS A 100 10.71 -9.12 13.17
N ILE A 101 12.00 -8.79 13.06
CA ILE A 101 12.50 -7.43 13.19
C ILE A 101 11.88 -6.53 12.09
N SER A 102 11.86 -6.97 10.84
CA SER A 102 11.25 -6.21 9.74
C SER A 102 9.77 -5.94 9.98
N ARG A 103 9.03 -6.90 10.55
CA ARG A 103 7.62 -6.73 10.87
C ARG A 103 7.41 -5.71 11.99
N ILE A 104 8.21 -5.79 13.05
CA ILE A 104 8.15 -4.86 14.19
C ILE A 104 8.48 -3.44 13.71
N LEU A 105 9.57 -3.28 12.96
CA LEU A 105 9.97 -1.98 12.40
C LEU A 105 8.90 -1.41 11.48
N GLY A 106 8.33 -2.24 10.61
CA GLY A 106 7.25 -1.82 9.71
C GLY A 106 6.00 -1.37 10.47
N THR A 107 5.62 -2.10 11.53
CA THR A 107 4.48 -1.74 12.38
C THR A 107 4.73 -0.44 13.14
N ILE A 108 5.91 -0.28 13.75
CA ILE A 108 6.29 0.96 14.46
C ILE A 108 6.24 2.16 13.49
N PHE A 109 6.79 1.99 12.30
CA PHE A 109 6.78 3.02 11.27
C PHE A 109 5.35 3.40 10.84
N CYS A 110 4.46 2.41 10.66
CA CYS A 110 3.05 2.66 10.34
C CYS A 110 2.34 3.41 11.48
N VAL A 111 2.57 3.04 12.74
CA VAL A 111 1.98 3.75 13.90
C VAL A 111 2.48 5.19 13.94
N TRP A 112 3.78 5.40 13.75
CA TRP A 112 4.36 6.74 13.73
C TRP A 112 3.77 7.61 12.60
N LEU A 113 3.67 7.07 11.38
CA LEU A 113 3.03 7.77 10.26
C LEU A 113 1.55 8.06 10.53
N LEU A 114 0.83 7.12 11.16
CA LEU A 114 -0.57 7.32 11.49
C LEU A 114 -0.73 8.49 12.46
N VAL A 115 0.05 8.51 13.54
CA VAL A 115 0.03 9.60 14.53
C VAL A 115 0.36 10.94 13.88
N LEU A 116 1.28 10.95 12.92
CA LEU A 116 1.67 12.17 12.21
C LEU A 116 0.61 12.64 11.20
N SER A 117 -0.14 11.71 10.59
CA SER A 117 -1.16 12.04 9.56
C SER A 117 -2.46 12.58 10.14
N LEU A 118 -2.83 12.20 11.37
CA LEU A 118 -4.11 12.60 11.99
C LEU A 118 -4.23 14.11 12.20
N PRO A 119 -3.24 14.84 12.77
CA PRO A 119 -3.33 16.27 12.95
C PRO A 119 -3.46 17.05 11.63
N TRP A 120 -2.81 16.56 10.58
CA TRP A 120 -2.90 17.15 9.24
C TRP A 120 -4.27 16.96 8.61
N LEU A 121 -4.88 15.81 8.83
CA LEU A 121 -6.25 15.53 8.38
C LEU A 121 -7.26 16.42 9.12
N ASP A 122 -7.13 16.52 10.44
CA ASP A 122 -7.99 17.38 11.28
C ASP A 122 -7.90 18.85 10.85
N PHE A 123 -6.69 19.35 10.68
CA PHE A 123 -6.43 20.69 10.16
C PHE A 123 -7.04 20.93 8.76
N ALA A 124 -6.98 19.91 7.87
CA ALA A 124 -7.54 20.02 6.52
C ALA A 124 -9.08 20.06 6.54
N ILE A 125 -9.71 19.32 7.47
CA ILE A 125 -11.16 19.30 7.64
C ILE A 125 -11.66 20.63 8.24
N ASP A 126 -11.06 21.08 9.35
CA ASP A 126 -11.47 22.28 10.07
C ASP A 126 -11.36 23.54 9.21
N ARG A 127 -10.31 23.62 8.40
CA ARG A 127 -10.03 24.79 7.56
C ARG A 127 -10.62 24.69 6.16
N ASN A 128 -11.28 23.56 5.79
CA ASN A 128 -11.76 23.32 4.42
C ASN A 128 -10.71 23.65 3.36
N ILE A 129 -9.48 23.17 3.58
CA ILE A 129 -8.34 23.51 2.73
C ILE A 129 -8.61 23.06 1.30
N LYS A 130 -8.36 23.98 0.37
CA LYS A 130 -8.48 23.74 -1.07
C LYS A 130 -7.12 23.93 -1.74
N THR A 131 -6.93 23.28 -2.88
CA THR A 131 -5.76 23.52 -3.72
C THR A 131 -5.76 24.96 -4.25
N GLU A 132 -4.59 25.48 -4.58
CA GLU A 132 -4.41 26.91 -4.90
C GLU A 132 -5.06 27.30 -6.23
N VAL A 133 -4.91 26.48 -7.26
CA VAL A 133 -5.38 26.77 -8.63
C VAL A 133 -6.74 26.12 -8.91
N GLY A 134 -6.84 24.81 -8.71
CA GLY A 134 -8.05 24.03 -9.00
C GLY A 134 -9.14 24.18 -7.94
N ARG A 135 -8.84 24.76 -6.78
CA ARG A 135 -9.74 24.88 -5.62
C ARG A 135 -10.39 23.55 -5.22
N LEU A 136 -9.70 22.44 -5.45
CA LEU A 136 -10.14 21.10 -5.08
C LEU A 136 -10.06 20.94 -3.56
N LEU A 137 -11.08 20.37 -2.94
CA LEU A 137 -11.05 20.02 -1.53
C LEU A 137 -9.98 18.97 -1.25
N MET A 138 -9.07 19.25 -0.32
CA MET A 138 -7.95 18.34 -0.01
C MET A 138 -8.34 17.23 0.96
N TYR A 139 -9.31 17.45 1.86
CA TYR A 139 -9.63 16.48 2.92
C TYR A 139 -10.00 15.07 2.41
N PRO A 140 -10.79 14.89 1.30
CA PRO A 140 -11.15 13.53 0.87
C PRO A 140 -9.94 12.74 0.36
N TRP A 141 -8.96 13.44 -0.24
CA TRP A 141 -7.72 12.82 -0.69
C TRP A 141 -6.80 12.48 0.47
N MET A 142 -6.76 13.33 1.49
CA MET A 142 -5.98 13.10 2.71
C MET A 142 -6.52 11.95 3.56
N LEU A 143 -7.83 11.67 3.53
CA LEU A 143 -8.44 10.52 4.22
C LEU A 143 -7.89 9.17 3.76
N VAL A 144 -7.46 9.07 2.51
CA VAL A 144 -6.87 7.84 1.96
C VAL A 144 -5.61 7.43 2.72
N ILE A 145 -4.83 8.40 3.20
CA ILE A 145 -3.55 8.15 3.90
C ILE A 145 -3.76 7.35 5.20
N PRO A 146 -4.51 7.82 6.20
CA PRO A 146 -4.69 7.08 7.46
C PRO A 146 -5.40 5.74 7.25
N ILE A 147 -6.38 5.67 6.34
CA ILE A 147 -7.07 4.42 6.02
C ILE A 147 -6.09 3.38 5.46
N SER A 148 -5.26 3.78 4.51
CA SER A 148 -4.24 2.91 3.93
C SER A 148 -3.21 2.46 4.96
N ILE A 149 -2.76 3.35 5.85
CA ILE A 149 -1.79 3.00 6.90
C ILE A 149 -2.37 1.97 7.87
N ILE A 150 -3.64 2.13 8.28
CA ILE A 150 -4.33 1.17 9.15
C ILE A 150 -4.40 -0.21 8.46
N LEU A 151 -4.79 -0.26 7.19
CA LEU A 151 -4.86 -1.50 6.43
C LEU A 151 -3.48 -2.12 6.22
N THR A 152 -2.45 -1.32 6.02
CA THR A 152 -1.06 -1.78 5.93
C THR A 152 -0.60 -2.39 7.25
N MET A 153 -0.95 -1.77 8.38
CA MET A 153 -0.66 -2.31 9.71
C MET A 153 -1.39 -3.66 9.94
N MET A 154 -2.65 -3.76 9.53
CA MET A 154 -3.38 -5.04 9.56
C MET A 154 -2.71 -6.09 8.66
N ALA A 155 -2.25 -5.72 7.49
CA ALA A 155 -1.51 -6.61 6.59
C ALA A 155 -0.19 -7.11 7.24
N PHE A 156 0.54 -6.28 7.98
CA PHE A 156 1.72 -6.70 8.74
C PHE A 156 1.38 -7.70 9.85
N ILE A 157 0.28 -7.50 10.58
CA ILE A 157 -0.17 -8.37 11.69
C ILE A 157 -0.66 -9.73 11.16
N LEU A 158 -1.49 -9.71 10.12
CA LEU A 158 -2.08 -10.92 9.52
C LEU A 158 -1.11 -11.68 8.61
N GLN A 159 0.05 -11.13 8.36
CA GLN A 159 1.08 -11.78 7.58
C GLN A 159 1.49 -13.09 8.25
N LYS A 160 1.02 -14.24 7.74
CA LYS A 160 1.37 -15.58 8.24
C LYS A 160 2.88 -15.79 8.20
N SER A 161 3.46 -16.28 9.29
CA SER A 161 4.86 -16.72 9.33
C SER A 161 5.10 -17.79 8.25
N PRO A 162 6.23 -17.77 7.52
CA PRO A 162 6.49 -18.76 6.48
C PRO A 162 6.42 -20.16 7.07
N LYS A 163 5.55 -21.01 6.49
CA LYS A 163 5.48 -22.43 6.81
C LYS A 163 6.86 -23.01 6.47
N LYS A 164 7.46 -23.70 7.41
CA LYS A 164 8.72 -24.38 7.23
C LYS A 164 8.51 -25.47 6.17
N ASP A 165 8.97 -25.21 4.95
CA ASP A 165 8.94 -26.24 3.93
C ASP A 165 9.73 -27.45 4.45
N PRO A 166 9.19 -28.67 4.34
CA PRO A 166 9.97 -29.86 4.71
C PRO A 166 11.22 -29.92 3.85
N PRO A 167 12.35 -30.37 4.39
CA PRO A 167 13.59 -30.47 3.65
C PRO A 167 13.33 -31.29 2.40
N THR A 168 13.58 -30.73 1.24
CA THR A 168 13.58 -31.45 -0.04
C THR A 168 14.50 -32.67 0.13
N ARG A 169 13.92 -33.87 0.16
CA ARG A 169 14.70 -35.10 0.07
C ARG A 169 15.57 -35.01 -1.19
N SER A 170 16.81 -34.70 -0.98
CA SER A 170 17.84 -34.91 -1.99
C SER A 170 17.74 -36.36 -2.43
N ASN A 171 17.34 -36.58 -3.68
CA ASN A 171 17.36 -37.85 -4.33
C ASN A 171 18.82 -38.37 -4.29
N SER A 172 19.09 -39.23 -3.31
CA SER A 172 20.22 -40.12 -3.40
C SER A 172 19.85 -41.22 -4.39
N MET A 173 20.04 -40.97 -5.69
CA MET A 173 20.23 -42.00 -6.66
C MET A 173 21.73 -42.06 -6.91
N ASN A 174 22.34 -43.07 -6.36
CA ASN A 174 23.46 -43.82 -6.87
C ASN A 174 23.04 -45.27 -6.97
#